data_372da4272a210b751e393fb20239ff7b
#
_entry.id   372da4272a210b751e393fb20239ff7b
#
_cell.length_a   1.000
_cell.length_b   1.000
_cell.length_c   1.000
_cell.angle_alpha   90.00
_cell.angle_beta   90.00
_cell.angle_gamma   90.00
#
_symmetry.space_group_name_H-M   'P 1'
#
loop_
_entity.id
_entity.type
_entity.pdbx_description
1 polymer ?
#
loop_
_entity_poly.entity_id
_entity_poly.type
_entity_poly.pdbx_seq_one_letter_code
_entity_poly.pdbx_strand_id
1 'polypeptide(L)'
;IFPIFSIFFGIVFLKEKFNRNKIFAIILVFVSILYLILQYKVLPWIGLTVALSFSIYGLIRKKINIDSSIALLIETLLLCPFAIIAFLFLMKLNLNIFSFSEVKLSFYLLWAGPMTLIPLYLYTKGLQLVGIGPASMIFFATPTSQFLLGTLVYGETVDAHRLISFIIVWAAVFIYLNEIRKE
;
A
#
# COMPACT_ATOMS: atom_id res chain seq x y z
N ILE A 1 8.01 -3.35 -0.88
CA ILE A 1 8.37 -3.88 0.46
C ILE A 1 7.13 -4.42 1.18
N PHE A 2 6.00 -3.71 1.16
CA PHE A 2 4.75 -4.11 1.84
C PHE A 2 4.35 -5.58 1.62
N PRO A 3 4.29 -6.16 0.41
CA PRO A 3 3.87 -7.55 0.23
C PRO A 3 4.75 -8.57 0.96
N ILE A 4 6.04 -8.28 1.15
CA ILE A 4 6.95 -9.18 1.87
C ILE A 4 6.52 -9.32 3.33
N PHE A 5 6.29 -8.20 4.02
CA PHE A 5 5.82 -8.22 5.41
C PHE A 5 4.43 -8.84 5.53
N SER A 6 3.52 -8.51 4.60
CA SER A 6 2.16 -9.06 4.61
C SER A 6 2.16 -10.58 4.45
N ILE A 7 2.96 -11.11 3.54
CA ILE A 7 3.08 -12.55 3.32
C ILE A 7 3.76 -13.22 4.51
N PHE A 8 4.80 -12.62 5.07
CA PHE A 8 5.43 -13.12 6.30
C PHE A 8 4.40 -13.25 7.42
N PHE A 9 3.56 -12.22 7.63
CA PHE A 9 2.50 -12.28 8.63
C PHE A 9 1.41 -13.29 8.27
N GLY A 10 1.09 -13.45 6.99
CA GLY A 10 0.18 -14.48 6.50
C GLY A 10 0.65 -15.90 6.87
N ILE A 11 1.93 -16.18 6.66
CA ILE A 11 2.53 -17.48 7.03
C ILE A 11 2.52 -17.68 8.54
N VAL A 12 3.07 -16.72 9.29
CA VAL A 12 3.34 -16.88 10.74
C VAL A 12 2.06 -16.85 11.57
N PHE A 13 1.16 -15.89 11.28
CA PHE A 13 0.00 -15.62 12.15
C PHE A 13 -1.32 -16.16 11.61
N LEU A 14 -1.47 -16.28 10.30
CA LEU A 14 -2.70 -16.76 9.66
C LEU A 14 -2.58 -18.20 9.16
N LYS A 15 -1.36 -18.77 9.21
CA LYS A 15 -1.06 -20.12 8.72
C LYS A 15 -1.48 -20.31 7.24
N GLU A 16 -1.40 -19.25 6.45
CA GLU A 16 -1.65 -19.34 5.01
C GLU A 16 -0.65 -20.29 4.37
N LYS A 17 -1.12 -21.18 3.50
CA LYS A 17 -0.27 -22.16 2.83
C LYS A 17 0.38 -21.52 1.60
N PHE A 18 1.68 -21.69 1.49
CA PHE A 18 2.45 -21.21 0.34
C PHE A 18 3.14 -22.39 -0.33
N ASN A 19 2.92 -22.52 -1.63
CA ASN A 19 3.63 -23.50 -2.43
C ASN A 19 5.00 -22.94 -2.87
N ARG A 20 5.82 -23.80 -3.49
CA ARG A 20 7.19 -23.46 -3.91
C ARG A 20 7.21 -22.25 -4.88
N ASN A 21 6.24 -22.14 -5.77
CA ASN A 21 6.19 -21.05 -6.76
C ASN A 21 5.84 -19.71 -6.12
N LYS A 22 4.92 -19.69 -5.13
CA LYS A 22 4.62 -18.49 -4.36
C LYS A 22 5.84 -18.02 -3.56
N ILE A 23 6.58 -18.96 -2.93
CA ILE A 23 7.82 -18.63 -2.22
C ILE A 23 8.88 -18.09 -3.17
N PHE A 24 9.05 -18.70 -4.34
CA PHE A 24 9.99 -18.22 -5.35
C PHE A 24 9.67 -16.79 -5.81
N ALA A 25 8.39 -16.48 -6.05
CA ALA A 25 7.95 -15.15 -6.39
C ALA A 25 8.31 -14.11 -5.29
N ILE A 26 8.13 -14.47 -4.01
CA ILE A 26 8.49 -13.61 -2.87
C ILE A 26 10.00 -13.36 -2.82
N ILE A 27 10.80 -14.40 -3.07
CA ILE A 27 12.27 -14.27 -3.13
C ILE A 27 12.68 -13.32 -4.26
N LEU A 28 12.06 -13.40 -5.43
CA LEU A 28 12.32 -12.47 -6.53
C LEU A 28 12.04 -11.02 -6.14
N VAL A 29 10.92 -10.76 -5.46
CA VAL A 29 10.59 -9.41 -4.94
C VAL A 29 11.66 -8.94 -3.96
N PHE A 30 12.07 -9.81 -3.02
CA PHE A 30 13.11 -9.49 -2.06
C PHE A 30 14.44 -9.16 -2.72
N VAL A 31 14.87 -9.98 -3.69
CA VAL A 31 16.10 -9.75 -4.48
C VAL A 31 16.03 -8.42 -5.23
N SER A 32 14.88 -8.09 -5.83
CA SER A 32 14.67 -6.82 -6.52
C SER A 32 14.85 -5.61 -5.60
N ILE A 33 14.30 -5.67 -4.39
CA ILE A 33 14.44 -4.60 -3.39
C ILE A 33 15.88 -4.49 -2.90
N LEU A 34 16.52 -5.63 -2.61
CA LEU A 34 17.91 -5.68 -2.19
C LEU A 34 18.83 -5.09 -3.26
N TYR A 35 18.59 -5.42 -4.53
CA TYR A 35 19.31 -4.86 -5.66
C TYR A 35 19.25 -3.32 -5.68
N LEU A 36 18.06 -2.73 -5.50
CA LEU A 36 17.91 -1.27 -5.45
C LEU A 36 18.63 -0.64 -4.25
N ILE A 37 18.56 -1.27 -3.09
CA ILE A 37 19.26 -0.79 -1.88
C ILE A 37 20.77 -0.78 -2.11
N LEU A 38 21.32 -1.82 -2.71
CA LEU A 38 22.76 -1.92 -3.01
C LEU A 38 23.20 -0.89 -4.06
N GLN A 39 22.38 -0.64 -5.08
CA GLN A 39 22.69 0.33 -6.12
C GLN A 39 22.63 1.78 -5.61
N TYR A 40 21.59 2.14 -4.89
CA TYR A 40 21.43 3.51 -4.41
C TYR A 40 22.12 3.78 -3.07
N LYS A 41 22.59 2.74 -2.38
CA LYS A 41 23.23 2.82 -1.05
C LYS A 41 22.38 3.58 -0.01
N VAL A 42 21.06 3.57 -0.19
CA VAL A 42 20.10 4.23 0.70
C VAL A 42 19.10 3.20 1.20
N LEU A 43 19.07 3.01 2.50
CA LEU A 43 18.05 2.18 3.13
C LEU A 43 16.72 2.97 3.17
N PRO A 44 15.65 2.47 2.56
CA PRO A 44 14.35 3.17 2.53
C PRO A 44 13.61 2.98 3.86
N TRP A 45 14.14 3.51 4.96
CA TRP A 45 13.60 3.28 6.31
C TRP A 45 12.16 3.80 6.48
N ILE A 46 11.81 4.92 5.83
CA ILE A 46 10.42 5.42 5.80
C ILE A 46 9.50 4.39 5.11
N GLY A 47 9.92 3.90 3.94
CA GLY A 47 9.17 2.86 3.21
C GLY A 47 9.05 1.55 3.99
N LEU A 48 10.08 1.17 4.76
CA LEU A 48 10.06 0.00 5.64
C LEU A 48 9.06 0.19 6.78
N THR A 49 9.07 1.35 7.44
CA THR A 49 8.15 1.65 8.55
C THR A 49 6.69 1.65 8.08
N VAL A 50 6.41 2.33 6.96
CA VAL A 50 5.06 2.35 6.37
C VAL A 50 4.61 0.95 5.95
N ALA A 51 5.49 0.19 5.30
CA ALA A 51 5.17 -1.17 4.86
C ALA A 51 4.89 -2.10 6.04
N LEU A 52 5.67 -2.01 7.11
CA LEU A 52 5.47 -2.79 8.33
C LEU A 52 4.14 -2.42 9.01
N SER A 53 3.90 -1.13 9.23
CA SER A 53 2.67 -0.62 9.87
C SER A 53 1.43 -1.04 9.09
N PHE A 54 1.44 -0.89 7.76
CA PHE A 54 0.32 -1.27 6.91
C PHE A 54 0.12 -2.79 6.83
N SER A 55 1.19 -3.57 6.94
CA SER A 55 1.10 -5.04 7.01
C SER A 55 0.50 -5.51 8.34
N ILE A 56 0.85 -4.85 9.45
CA ILE A 56 0.23 -5.11 10.76
C ILE A 56 -1.26 -4.75 10.71
N TYR A 57 -1.61 -3.59 10.13
CA TYR A 57 -3.00 -3.21 9.89
C TYR A 57 -3.76 -4.30 9.11
N GLY A 58 -3.20 -4.78 7.99
CA GLY A 58 -3.78 -5.85 7.19
C GLY A 58 -3.97 -7.16 7.99
N LEU A 59 -3.01 -7.52 8.83
CA LEU A 59 -3.10 -8.68 9.72
C LEU A 59 -4.24 -8.55 10.73
N ILE A 60 -4.36 -7.39 11.38
CA ILE A 60 -5.43 -7.10 12.34
C ILE A 60 -6.77 -7.16 11.62
N ARG A 61 -6.90 -6.51 10.48
CA ARG A 61 -8.14 -6.48 9.67
C ARG A 61 -8.57 -7.87 9.20
N LYS A 62 -7.62 -8.76 8.87
CA LYS A 62 -7.92 -10.16 8.51
C LYS A 62 -8.38 -10.97 9.71
N LYS A 63 -7.84 -10.71 10.91
CA LYS A 63 -8.24 -11.41 12.16
C LYS A 63 -9.60 -10.94 12.71
N ILE A 64 -9.94 -9.69 12.50
CA ILE A 64 -11.23 -9.12 12.95
C ILE A 64 -12.32 -9.56 11.97
N ASN A 65 -13.24 -10.38 12.44
CA ASN A 65 -14.38 -10.86 11.63
C ASN A 65 -15.53 -9.85 11.63
N ILE A 66 -15.25 -8.62 11.18
CA ILE A 66 -16.21 -7.51 11.05
C ILE A 66 -16.22 -7.07 9.59
N ASP A 67 -17.41 -6.72 9.07
CA ASP A 67 -17.53 -6.17 7.72
C ASP A 67 -16.62 -4.96 7.51
N SER A 68 -16.01 -4.88 6.32
CA SER A 68 -15.03 -3.83 6.00
C SER A 68 -15.60 -2.42 6.12
N SER A 69 -16.87 -2.22 5.75
CA SER A 69 -17.53 -0.92 5.85
C SER A 69 -17.72 -0.48 7.29
N ILE A 70 -18.19 -1.39 8.15
CA ILE A 70 -18.43 -1.12 9.58
C ILE A 70 -17.11 -0.82 10.28
N ALA A 71 -16.07 -1.61 10.02
CA ALA A 71 -14.80 -1.41 10.66
C ALA A 71 -14.13 -0.08 10.22
N LEU A 72 -14.19 0.28 8.93
CA LEU A 72 -13.69 1.58 8.45
C LEU A 72 -14.49 2.74 9.05
N LEU A 73 -15.81 2.59 9.21
CA LEU A 73 -16.64 3.61 9.89
C LEU A 73 -16.18 3.81 11.33
N ILE A 74 -15.99 2.72 12.08
CA ILE A 74 -15.52 2.78 13.47
C ILE A 74 -14.14 3.44 13.55
N GLU A 75 -13.19 3.02 12.69
CA GLU A 75 -11.83 3.61 12.63
C GLU A 75 -11.91 5.12 12.35
N THR A 76 -12.73 5.54 11.39
CA THR A 76 -12.91 6.96 11.06
C THR A 76 -13.54 7.74 12.21
N LEU A 77 -14.57 7.21 12.86
CA LEU A 77 -15.22 7.84 14.00
C LEU A 77 -14.27 7.98 15.21
N LEU A 78 -13.43 6.98 15.47
CA LEU A 78 -12.42 7.04 16.54
C LEU A 78 -11.34 8.09 16.26
N LEU A 79 -10.96 8.30 14.99
CA LEU A 79 -9.97 9.31 14.60
C LEU A 79 -10.55 10.72 14.48
N CYS A 80 -11.87 10.86 14.27
CA CYS A 80 -12.53 12.14 14.04
C CYS A 80 -12.25 13.18 15.14
N PRO A 81 -12.34 12.87 16.45
CA PRO A 81 -12.04 13.84 17.50
C PRO A 81 -10.61 14.39 17.43
N PHE A 82 -9.63 13.50 17.15
CA PHE A 82 -8.23 13.90 17.01
C PHE A 82 -8.01 14.77 15.76
N ALA A 83 -8.67 14.44 14.66
CA ALA A 83 -8.61 15.23 13.43
C ALA A 83 -9.21 16.63 13.64
N ILE A 84 -10.34 16.75 14.38
CA ILE A 84 -10.95 18.04 14.71
C ILE A 84 -10.01 18.87 15.59
N ILE A 85 -9.43 18.27 16.62
CA ILE A 85 -8.48 18.96 17.50
C ILE A 85 -7.26 19.47 16.70
N ALA A 86 -6.68 18.59 15.85
CA ALA A 86 -5.57 18.96 15.00
C ALA A 86 -5.94 20.10 14.04
N PHE A 87 -7.11 20.05 13.43
CA PHE A 87 -7.60 21.11 12.54
C PHE A 87 -7.76 22.45 13.25
N LEU A 88 -8.39 22.47 14.43
CA LEU A 88 -8.55 23.67 15.24
C LEU A 88 -7.19 24.24 15.67
N PHE A 89 -6.24 23.38 16.00
CA PHE A 89 -4.86 23.80 16.34
C PHE A 89 -4.14 24.45 15.15
N LEU A 90 -4.26 23.85 13.95
CA LEU A 90 -3.70 24.43 12.73
C LEU A 90 -4.35 25.77 12.37
N MET A 91 -5.65 25.90 12.59
CA MET A 91 -6.36 27.19 12.43
C MET A 91 -5.78 28.26 13.38
N LYS A 92 -5.57 27.92 14.66
CA LYS A 92 -5.02 28.83 15.66
C LYS A 92 -3.59 29.31 15.30
N LEU A 93 -2.81 28.44 14.67
CA LEU A 93 -1.45 28.75 14.23
C LEU A 93 -1.38 29.47 12.88
N ASN A 94 -2.52 29.76 12.22
CA ASN A 94 -2.59 30.27 10.85
C ASN A 94 -1.86 29.40 9.82
N LEU A 95 -1.73 28.10 10.09
CA LEU A 95 -1.15 27.10 9.19
C LEU A 95 -2.21 26.37 8.36
N ASN A 96 -3.49 26.73 8.53
CA ASN A 96 -4.58 26.12 7.79
C ASN A 96 -4.64 26.70 6.39
N ILE A 97 -4.60 25.78 5.41
CA ILE A 97 -4.70 26.11 3.96
C ILE A 97 -6.15 25.97 3.48
N PHE A 98 -7.02 25.29 4.24
CA PHE A 98 -8.43 25.15 3.90
C PHE A 98 -9.13 26.50 4.07
N SER A 99 -9.54 27.11 2.95
CA SER A 99 -10.12 28.45 2.94
C SER A 99 -11.13 28.59 1.79
N PHE A 100 -12.17 29.38 1.99
CA PHE A 100 -13.12 29.73 0.95
C PHE A 100 -12.52 30.64 -0.15
N SER A 101 -11.41 31.30 0.12
CA SER A 101 -10.65 32.07 -0.89
C SER A 101 -9.89 31.17 -1.86
N GLU A 102 -9.44 30.00 -1.41
CA GLU A 102 -8.70 29.02 -2.21
C GLU A 102 -9.58 27.81 -2.54
N VAL A 103 -10.69 28.05 -3.26
CA VAL A 103 -11.73 27.04 -3.56
C VAL A 103 -11.14 25.79 -4.23
N LYS A 104 -10.21 25.96 -5.18
CA LYS A 104 -9.60 24.86 -5.91
C LYS A 104 -8.81 23.93 -4.99
N LEU A 105 -8.00 24.50 -4.08
CA LEU A 105 -7.21 23.73 -3.13
C LEU A 105 -8.10 23.03 -2.10
N SER A 106 -9.09 23.75 -1.58
CA SER A 106 -10.08 23.19 -0.65
C SER A 106 -10.87 22.05 -1.27
N PHE A 107 -11.23 22.13 -2.55
CA PHE A 107 -11.86 21.03 -3.28
C PHE A 107 -10.95 19.81 -3.38
N TYR A 108 -9.66 19.96 -3.68
CA TYR A 108 -8.72 18.86 -3.72
C TYR A 108 -8.53 18.18 -2.35
N LEU A 109 -8.50 18.98 -1.28
CA LEU A 109 -8.42 18.45 0.10
C LEU A 109 -9.66 17.63 0.47
N LEU A 110 -10.86 18.11 0.12
CA LEU A 110 -12.10 17.34 0.33
C LEU A 110 -12.14 16.07 -0.51
N TRP A 111 -11.65 16.12 -1.76
CA TRP A 111 -11.64 14.98 -2.66
C TRP A 111 -10.63 13.90 -2.25
N ALA A 112 -9.59 14.27 -1.49
CA ALA A 112 -8.61 13.32 -0.96
C ALA A 112 -9.23 12.25 -0.06
N GLY A 113 -10.31 12.57 0.68
CA GLY A 113 -11.03 11.61 1.51
C GLY A 113 -11.60 10.43 0.72
N PRO A 114 -12.51 10.64 -0.25
CA PRO A 114 -13.04 9.57 -1.10
C PRO A 114 -11.95 8.81 -1.87
N MET A 115 -10.92 9.52 -2.38
CA MET A 115 -9.81 8.92 -3.11
C MET A 115 -8.95 7.99 -2.24
N THR A 116 -8.94 8.19 -0.95
CA THR A 116 -8.25 7.30 0.00
C THR A 116 -9.17 6.19 0.49
N LEU A 117 -10.43 6.52 0.80
CA LEU A 117 -11.38 5.60 1.39
C LEU A 117 -11.77 4.45 0.44
N ILE A 118 -12.01 4.77 -0.84
CA ILE A 118 -12.45 3.77 -1.83
C ILE A 118 -11.40 2.66 -2.03
N PRO A 119 -10.12 2.96 -2.32
CA PRO A 119 -9.10 1.92 -2.43
C PRO A 119 -8.88 1.15 -1.13
N LEU A 120 -8.94 1.83 0.02
CA LEU A 120 -8.77 1.17 1.31
C LEU A 120 -9.91 0.19 1.61
N TYR A 121 -11.15 0.58 1.31
CA TYR A 121 -12.32 -0.31 1.40
C TYR A 121 -12.17 -1.53 0.51
N LEU A 122 -11.82 -1.34 -0.77
CA LEU A 122 -11.61 -2.43 -1.72
C LEU A 122 -10.49 -3.37 -1.28
N TYR A 123 -9.39 -2.82 -0.75
CA TYR A 123 -8.29 -3.59 -0.19
C TYR A 123 -8.74 -4.44 1.00
N THR A 124 -9.38 -3.83 2.00
CA THR A 124 -9.80 -4.55 3.21
C THR A 124 -10.86 -5.61 2.91
N LYS A 125 -11.75 -5.36 1.97
CA LYS A 125 -12.72 -6.34 1.49
C LYS A 125 -12.04 -7.48 0.72
N GLY A 126 -11.11 -7.16 -0.17
CA GLY A 126 -10.29 -8.15 -0.87
C GLY A 126 -9.48 -9.03 0.09
N LEU A 127 -8.88 -8.41 1.11
CA LEU A 127 -8.13 -9.10 2.16
C LEU A 127 -8.98 -10.13 2.92
N GLN A 128 -10.25 -9.82 3.19
CA GLN A 128 -11.18 -10.77 3.82
C GLN A 128 -11.52 -11.94 2.91
N LEU A 129 -11.68 -11.68 1.60
CA LEU A 129 -12.09 -12.69 0.62
C LEU A 129 -10.95 -13.63 0.23
N VAL A 130 -9.80 -13.09 -0.18
CA VAL A 130 -8.73 -13.88 -0.81
C VAL A 130 -7.49 -14.09 0.07
N GLY A 131 -7.44 -13.52 1.28
CA GLY A 131 -6.29 -13.61 2.17
C GLY A 131 -5.29 -12.48 2.00
N ILE A 132 -4.30 -12.42 2.93
CA ILE A 132 -3.35 -11.31 3.01
C ILE A 132 -2.30 -11.37 1.88
N GLY A 133 -1.87 -12.56 1.49
CA GLY A 133 -0.88 -12.76 0.44
C GLY A 133 -1.36 -12.22 -0.91
N PRO A 134 -2.46 -12.75 -1.48
CA PRO A 134 -3.01 -12.26 -2.74
C PRO A 134 -3.37 -10.79 -2.73
N ALA A 135 -4.03 -10.31 -1.68
CA ALA A 135 -4.42 -8.90 -1.54
C ALA A 135 -3.21 -7.97 -1.53
N SER A 136 -2.09 -8.36 -0.92
CA SER A 136 -0.88 -7.55 -0.89
C SER A 136 -0.17 -7.46 -2.25
N MET A 137 -0.27 -8.48 -3.11
CA MET A 137 0.36 -8.46 -4.43
C MET A 137 -0.26 -7.43 -5.37
N ILE A 138 -1.54 -7.11 -5.22
CA ILE A 138 -2.22 -6.07 -6.01
C ILE A 138 -1.59 -4.70 -5.77
N PHE A 139 -0.98 -4.46 -4.62
CA PHE A 139 -0.30 -3.20 -4.32
C PHE A 139 0.88 -2.88 -5.24
N PHE A 140 1.41 -3.84 -5.99
CA PHE A 140 2.40 -3.54 -7.02
C PHE A 140 1.83 -2.73 -8.20
N ALA A 141 0.51 -2.68 -8.36
CA ALA A 141 -0.12 -1.77 -9.31
C ALA A 141 0.18 -0.29 -8.99
N THR A 142 0.25 0.08 -7.70
CA THR A 142 0.52 1.47 -7.27
C THR A 142 1.87 2.00 -7.76
N PRO A 143 3.03 1.39 -7.44
CA PRO A 143 4.30 1.87 -7.94
C PRO A 143 4.39 1.80 -9.47
N THR A 144 3.69 0.87 -10.11
CA THR A 144 3.63 0.80 -11.57
C THR A 144 2.89 1.98 -12.16
N SER A 145 1.71 2.33 -11.61
CA SER A 145 0.98 3.51 -12.04
C SER A 145 1.77 4.80 -11.82
N GLN A 146 2.48 4.90 -10.68
CA GLN A 146 3.36 6.04 -10.39
C GLN A 146 4.53 6.12 -11.40
N PHE A 147 5.15 4.99 -11.72
CA PHE A 147 6.21 4.94 -12.73
C PHE A 147 5.71 5.37 -14.11
N LEU A 148 4.55 4.86 -14.54
CA LEU A 148 3.94 5.23 -15.81
C LEU A 148 3.58 6.71 -15.87
N LEU A 149 2.99 7.26 -14.80
CA LEU A 149 2.68 8.68 -14.71
C LEU A 149 3.94 9.54 -14.73
N GLY A 150 4.97 9.18 -13.97
CA GLY A 150 6.25 9.89 -13.96
C GLY A 150 6.88 9.95 -15.36
N THR A 151 6.90 8.83 -16.06
CA THR A 151 7.54 8.75 -17.38
C THR A 151 6.69 9.35 -18.50
N LEU A 152 5.39 9.00 -18.57
CA LEU A 152 4.52 9.36 -19.70
C LEU A 152 3.92 10.76 -19.57
N VAL A 153 3.64 11.21 -18.35
CA VAL A 153 2.99 12.51 -18.11
C VAL A 153 3.99 13.59 -17.72
N TYR A 154 4.95 13.24 -16.85
CA TYR A 154 5.94 14.20 -16.34
C TYR A 154 7.27 14.17 -17.10
N GLY A 155 7.48 13.23 -18.02
CA GLY A 155 8.70 13.14 -18.83
C GLY A 155 9.95 12.81 -18.01
N GLU A 156 9.80 12.14 -16.86
CA GLU A 156 10.93 11.74 -16.03
C GLU A 156 11.82 10.74 -16.79
N THR A 157 13.13 10.91 -16.67
CA THR A 157 14.11 9.98 -17.26
C THR A 157 14.05 8.63 -16.57
N VAL A 158 13.94 7.57 -17.35
CA VAL A 158 13.89 6.20 -16.85
C VAL A 158 15.30 5.77 -16.45
N ASP A 159 15.48 5.51 -15.17
CA ASP A 159 16.71 4.89 -14.68
C ASP A 159 16.71 3.38 -14.97
N ALA A 160 17.77 2.88 -15.60
CA ALA A 160 17.92 1.47 -15.98
C ALA A 160 17.80 0.52 -14.77
N HIS A 161 18.34 0.90 -13.61
CA HIS A 161 18.27 0.06 -12.39
C HIS A 161 16.83 -0.06 -11.87
N ARG A 162 16.05 1.03 -11.91
CA ARG A 162 14.63 0.98 -11.59
C ARG A 162 13.86 0.12 -12.56
N LEU A 163 14.13 0.24 -13.87
CA LEU A 163 13.45 -0.56 -14.88
C LEU A 163 13.71 -2.06 -14.70
N ILE A 164 14.96 -2.46 -14.47
CA ILE A 164 15.32 -3.86 -14.18
C ILE A 164 14.56 -4.37 -12.95
N SER A 165 14.54 -3.59 -11.87
CA SER A 165 13.81 -3.93 -10.66
C SER A 165 12.31 -4.10 -10.92
N PHE A 166 11.70 -3.24 -11.71
CA PHE A 166 10.29 -3.35 -12.11
C PHE A 166 10.01 -4.64 -12.89
N ILE A 167 10.86 -4.99 -13.85
CA ILE A 167 10.71 -6.23 -14.62
C ILE A 167 10.76 -7.45 -13.71
N ILE A 168 11.70 -7.50 -12.76
CA ILE A 168 11.81 -8.60 -11.80
C ILE A 168 10.54 -8.68 -10.92
N VAL A 169 10.05 -7.55 -10.41
CA VAL A 169 8.84 -7.51 -9.60
C VAL A 169 7.62 -7.97 -10.40
N TRP A 170 7.47 -7.54 -11.65
CA TRP A 170 6.34 -7.97 -12.47
C TRP A 170 6.40 -9.45 -12.85
N ALA A 171 7.59 -9.98 -13.10
CA ALA A 171 7.77 -11.43 -13.27
C ALA A 171 7.33 -12.19 -12.00
N ALA A 172 7.72 -11.70 -10.83
CA ALA A 172 7.30 -12.28 -9.56
C ALA A 172 5.78 -12.22 -9.35
N VAL A 173 5.14 -11.07 -9.63
CA VAL A 173 3.68 -10.90 -9.55
C VAL A 173 2.97 -11.87 -10.50
N PHE A 174 3.45 -11.98 -11.73
CA PHE A 174 2.89 -12.90 -12.72
C PHE A 174 2.96 -14.37 -12.27
N ILE A 175 4.12 -14.80 -11.75
CA ILE A 175 4.30 -16.16 -11.21
C ILE A 175 3.32 -16.38 -10.06
N TYR A 176 3.20 -15.42 -9.14
CA TYR A 176 2.34 -15.52 -7.97
C TYR A 176 0.86 -15.61 -8.35
N LEU A 177 0.39 -14.73 -9.25
CA LEU A 177 -1.01 -14.69 -9.70
C LEU A 177 -1.40 -15.94 -10.50
N ASN A 178 -0.50 -16.45 -11.34
CA ASN A 178 -0.73 -17.71 -12.06
C ASN A 178 -0.92 -18.89 -11.10
N GLU A 179 -0.26 -18.89 -9.97
CA GLU A 179 -0.38 -19.94 -8.99
C GLU A 179 -1.70 -19.87 -8.21
N ILE A 180 -2.17 -18.66 -7.89
CA ILE A 180 -3.51 -18.48 -7.29
C ILE A 180 -4.61 -18.98 -8.23
N ARG A 181 -4.46 -18.73 -9.53
CA ARG A 181 -5.47 -19.16 -10.53
C ARG A 181 -5.60 -20.69 -10.65
N LYS A 182 -4.63 -21.45 -10.20
CA LYS A 182 -4.64 -22.93 -10.23
C LYS A 182 -5.27 -23.55 -8.98
N GLU A 183 -5.45 -22.76 -7.91
CA GLU A 183 -6.09 -23.17 -6.66
C GLU A 183 -7.61 -23.00 -6.72
#